data_97f3d69d3fc25c1e37f43cb6792527c0
#
_entry.id   97f3d69d3fc25c1e37f43cb6792527c0
#
_cell.length_a   1.000
_cell.length_b   1.000
_cell.length_c   1.000
_cell.angle_alpha   90.00
_cell.angle_beta   90.00
_cell.angle_gamma   90.00
#
_symmetry.space_group_name_H-M   'P 1'
#
loop_
_entity.id
_entity.type
_entity.pdbx_description
1 polymer ?
#
loop_
_entity_poly.entity_id
_entity_poly.type
_entity_poly.pdbx_seq_one_letter_code
_entity_poly.pdbx_strand_id
1 'polypeptide(L)'
;MKKRTRPALSARFVSAVVVVVALSSSFCGVRVHAYDATENERLIGWLGEVNTREETNSSKPWIEALSWSPRAFLYHNFLSKEEAKHLVALGEPRVIRSTVVGGDSGRVSDIRTSFGTFIPKRYDKVIEKIEERCAVFSGIPVVNQEQMQLLRYRDGQKYSDHSDGLISENGGKRIATVLMFLHAPTEGGETSFVLGNPLEKVKERIEGMKDQFSECGYRGGKGFAVKPKVGDAILFFSYDEAGISDNNSMHASCPTLGGTKWTATMWIHERPFDTATWKKPECKDYHKECANWANRGECKNNPIYMLGNEVVGQCSRSCCAKVKESDMTYTQTLFCKPCEEDSDWKREF
;
A
#
# COMPACT_ATOMS: atom_id res chain seq x y z
N MET A 1 -72.24 -12.64 31.35
CA MET A 1 -70.97 -12.25 30.66
C MET A 1 -69.82 -12.79 31.46
N LYS A 2 -69.16 -13.89 31.00
CA LYS A 2 -68.02 -14.55 31.70
C LYS A 2 -66.76 -14.17 31.01
N LYS A 3 -65.83 -13.48 31.73
CA LYS A 3 -64.42 -13.21 31.29
C LYS A 3 -63.62 -14.50 31.42
N ARG A 4 -63.01 -14.92 30.29
CA ARG A 4 -62.08 -16.01 30.29
C ARG A 4 -60.67 -15.42 30.44
N THR A 5 -59.97 -15.79 31.50
CA THR A 5 -58.55 -15.55 31.74
C THR A 5 -57.74 -16.63 31.00
N ARG A 6 -56.71 -16.25 30.26
CA ARG A 6 -55.71 -17.13 29.64
C ARG A 6 -54.56 -17.34 30.63
N PRO A 7 -53.97 -18.55 30.72
CA PRO A 7 -52.82 -18.80 31.55
C PRO A 7 -51.51 -18.41 30.81
N ALA A 8 -50.52 -17.92 31.57
CA ALA A 8 -49.17 -17.58 31.13
C ALA A 8 -48.36 -18.88 30.87
N LEU A 9 -47.73 -18.98 29.71
CA LEU A 9 -46.71 -20.01 29.42
C LEU A 9 -45.35 -19.57 30.00
N SER A 10 -44.84 -20.39 30.90
CA SER A 10 -43.48 -20.29 31.41
C SER A 10 -42.48 -20.87 30.38
N ALA A 11 -41.56 -20.05 29.91
CA ALA A 11 -40.46 -20.48 29.08
C ALA A 11 -39.40 -21.20 29.96
N ARG A 12 -39.22 -22.50 29.74
CA ARG A 12 -38.12 -23.27 30.32
C ARG A 12 -36.88 -23.07 29.45
N PHE A 13 -35.85 -22.47 30.00
CA PHE A 13 -34.51 -22.48 29.41
C PHE A 13 -33.95 -23.91 29.50
N VAL A 14 -33.61 -24.48 28.32
CA VAL A 14 -32.84 -25.73 28.22
C VAL A 14 -31.40 -25.33 28.04
N SER A 15 -30.59 -25.50 29.09
CA SER A 15 -29.14 -25.40 29.00
C SER A 15 -28.59 -26.63 28.27
N ALA A 16 -28.05 -26.44 27.09
CA ALA A 16 -27.30 -27.47 26.40
C ALA A 16 -25.87 -27.48 26.93
N VAL A 17 -25.54 -28.54 27.68
CA VAL A 17 -24.15 -28.81 28.08
C VAL A 17 -23.47 -29.51 26.91
N VAL A 18 -22.48 -28.85 26.29
CA VAL A 18 -21.60 -29.48 25.31
C VAL A 18 -20.43 -30.12 26.05
N VAL A 19 -20.41 -31.43 26.07
CA VAL A 19 -19.27 -32.21 26.58
C VAL A 19 -18.23 -32.31 25.45
N VAL A 20 -17.10 -31.65 25.63
CA VAL A 20 -15.93 -31.79 24.73
C VAL A 20 -15.09 -32.94 25.26
N VAL A 21 -15.05 -34.07 24.55
CA VAL A 21 -14.14 -35.19 24.80
C VAL A 21 -12.76 -34.79 24.28
N ALA A 22 -11.81 -34.59 25.18
CA ALA A 22 -10.42 -34.37 24.83
C ALA A 22 -9.76 -35.73 24.46
N LEU A 23 -9.46 -35.92 23.19
CA LEU A 23 -8.54 -36.97 22.73
C LEU A 23 -7.11 -36.41 22.77
N SER A 24 -6.30 -36.93 23.68
CA SER A 24 -4.88 -36.63 23.77
C SER A 24 -4.12 -37.34 22.65
N SER A 25 -3.62 -36.58 21.68
CA SER A 25 -2.51 -37.00 20.84
C SER A 25 -1.39 -35.97 20.91
N SER A 26 -0.25 -36.39 21.43
CA SER A 26 0.98 -35.61 21.50
C SER A 26 1.48 -35.29 20.12
N PHE A 27 1.40 -34.02 19.72
CA PHE A 27 2.18 -33.45 18.63
C PHE A 27 2.71 -32.09 19.01
N CYS A 28 4.02 -31.94 18.77
CA CYS A 28 4.91 -30.77 18.75
C CYS A 28 4.29 -29.39 19.05
N GLY A 29 4.79 -28.78 20.15
CA GLY A 29 4.27 -27.58 20.78
C GLY A 29 4.29 -26.30 19.91
N VAL A 30 3.23 -26.08 19.20
CA VAL A 30 2.81 -24.73 18.80
C VAL A 30 1.69 -24.35 19.78
N ARG A 31 2.00 -23.46 20.73
CA ARG A 31 0.96 -22.84 21.56
C ARG A 31 0.15 -21.91 20.66
N VAL A 32 -0.92 -22.46 20.11
CA VAL A 32 -2.00 -21.63 19.57
C VAL A 32 -2.71 -21.04 20.79
N HIS A 33 -2.54 -19.76 21.06
CA HIS A 33 -3.38 -19.07 22.02
C HIS A 33 -4.81 -19.11 21.48
N ALA A 34 -5.68 -19.82 22.20
CA ALA A 34 -7.10 -19.78 21.92
C ALA A 34 -7.56 -18.32 22.07
N TYR A 35 -8.01 -17.76 20.97
CA TYR A 35 -8.57 -16.40 20.93
C TYR A 35 -9.97 -16.50 21.57
N ASP A 36 -10.18 -15.75 22.66
CA ASP A 36 -11.47 -15.66 23.32
C ASP A 36 -12.46 -14.94 22.41
N ALA A 37 -13.48 -15.66 21.96
CA ALA A 37 -14.45 -15.21 20.97
C ALA A 37 -15.68 -14.51 21.60
N THR A 38 -15.51 -13.92 22.77
CA THR A 38 -16.56 -13.12 23.39
C THR A 38 -16.20 -11.64 23.22
N GLU A 39 -16.57 -11.07 22.13
CA GLU A 39 -17.06 -9.72 21.95
C GLU A 39 -16.96 -9.26 20.48
N ASN A 40 -18.13 -8.99 19.95
CA ASN A 40 -18.45 -8.14 18.81
C ASN A 40 -18.07 -8.59 17.41
N GLU A 41 -19.06 -8.52 16.58
CA GLU A 41 -19.09 -8.67 15.14
C GLU A 41 -17.83 -8.10 14.47
N ARG A 42 -17.02 -9.00 13.92
CA ARG A 42 -15.77 -8.62 13.24
C ARG A 42 -16.11 -8.12 11.86
N LEU A 43 -16.01 -6.83 11.70
CA LEU A 43 -15.98 -6.19 10.38
C LEU A 43 -14.79 -6.71 9.57
N ILE A 44 -14.94 -6.76 8.24
CA ILE A 44 -13.83 -7.06 7.33
C ILE A 44 -12.78 -5.95 7.47
N GLY A 45 -11.58 -6.32 7.86
CA GLY A 45 -10.48 -5.42 8.16
C GLY A 45 -10.28 -5.19 9.67
N TRP A 46 -9.19 -4.54 10.03
CA TRP A 46 -8.84 -4.28 11.42
C TRP A 46 -9.83 -3.34 12.12
N LEU A 47 -10.33 -3.73 13.30
CA LEU A 47 -11.34 -3.02 14.07
C LEU A 47 -10.80 -1.86 14.92
N GLY A 48 -9.49 -1.65 14.93
CA GLY A 48 -8.89 -0.57 15.70
C GLY A 48 -8.98 -0.76 17.19
N GLU A 49 -8.26 -1.73 17.72
CA GLU A 49 -7.99 -1.73 19.16
C GLU A 49 -7.25 -0.43 19.52
N VAL A 50 -7.99 0.49 20.10
CA VAL A 50 -7.41 1.73 20.60
C VAL A 50 -6.63 1.38 21.86
N ASN A 51 -5.33 1.19 21.72
CA ASN A 51 -4.47 1.22 22.88
C ASN A 51 -4.46 2.65 23.40
N THR A 52 -5.26 2.93 24.41
CA THR A 52 -5.31 4.21 25.15
C THR A 52 -4.05 4.45 25.98
N ARG A 53 -2.90 3.95 25.52
CA ARG A 53 -1.63 4.31 26.14
C ARG A 53 -1.35 5.76 25.76
N GLU A 54 -1.30 6.58 26.80
CA GLU A 54 -0.68 7.88 26.78
C GLU A 54 0.60 7.86 25.94
N GLU A 55 0.90 8.96 25.25
CA GLU A 55 2.12 9.20 24.48
C GLU A 55 3.37 8.96 25.35
N THR A 56 3.64 7.71 25.65
CA THR A 56 4.93 7.33 26.19
C THR A 56 5.88 7.28 25.00
N ASN A 57 7.07 7.78 25.20
CA ASN A 57 8.24 7.78 24.30
C ASN A 57 8.68 6.33 23.96
N SER A 58 7.71 5.49 23.62
CA SER A 58 7.83 4.04 23.39
C SER A 58 8.34 3.82 21.97
N SER A 59 9.48 3.18 21.86
CA SER A 59 10.00 2.64 20.59
C SER A 59 9.16 1.46 20.06
N LYS A 60 8.15 1.01 20.80
CA LYS A 60 7.29 -0.11 20.41
C LYS A 60 6.23 0.34 19.41
N PRO A 61 5.91 -0.49 18.40
CA PRO A 61 4.83 -0.22 17.48
C PRO A 61 3.46 -0.15 18.19
N TRP A 62 2.61 0.77 17.77
CA TRP A 62 1.23 0.87 18.26
C TRP A 62 0.34 1.56 17.21
N ILE A 63 -0.98 1.34 17.29
CA ILE A 63 -1.94 1.83 16.32
C ILE A 63 -2.89 2.82 16.98
N GLU A 64 -3.16 3.93 16.27
CA GLU A 64 -4.11 4.96 16.65
C GLU A 64 -5.23 5.05 15.62
N ALA A 65 -6.50 5.01 16.07
CA ALA A 65 -7.61 5.38 15.22
C ALA A 65 -7.67 6.90 15.05
N LEU A 66 -7.68 7.36 13.80
CA LEU A 66 -7.76 8.78 13.44
C LEU A 66 -9.20 9.21 13.16
N SER A 67 -9.94 8.38 12.43
CA SER A 67 -11.29 8.64 11.93
C SER A 67 -12.01 7.35 11.62
N TRP A 68 -13.36 7.38 11.71
CA TRP A 68 -14.23 6.31 11.21
C TRP A 68 -14.87 6.66 9.85
N SER A 69 -14.73 7.90 9.38
CA SER A 69 -15.19 8.35 8.07
C SER A 69 -14.21 9.39 7.48
N PRO A 70 -13.27 8.97 6.62
CA PRO A 70 -12.99 7.58 6.25
C PRO A 70 -12.46 6.77 7.43
N ARG A 71 -12.56 5.45 7.37
CA ARG A 71 -11.83 4.58 8.30
C ARG A 71 -10.32 4.79 8.07
N ALA A 72 -9.67 5.45 9.03
CA ALA A 72 -8.27 5.82 8.93
C ALA A 72 -7.54 5.58 10.26
N PHE A 73 -6.36 4.95 10.15
CA PHE A 73 -5.57 4.51 11.29
C PHE A 73 -4.11 4.88 11.07
N LEU A 74 -3.42 5.31 12.12
CA LEU A 74 -1.99 5.62 12.11
C LEU A 74 -1.24 4.55 12.90
N TYR A 75 -0.32 3.85 12.24
CA TYR A 75 0.56 2.88 12.86
C TYR A 75 1.92 3.53 13.10
N HIS A 76 2.22 3.81 14.37
CA HIS A 76 3.49 4.38 14.79
C HIS A 76 4.59 3.32 14.82
N ASN A 77 5.77 3.66 14.29
CA ASN A 77 6.91 2.76 14.17
C ASN A 77 6.59 1.49 13.35
N PHE A 78 5.81 1.64 12.28
CA PHE A 78 5.48 0.57 11.33
C PHE A 78 6.73 0.03 10.62
N LEU A 79 7.64 0.93 10.21
CA LEU A 79 8.93 0.58 9.61
C LEU A 79 10.06 0.89 10.58
N SER A 80 11.12 0.09 10.54
CA SER A 80 12.39 0.48 11.12
C SER A 80 13.06 1.59 10.30
N LYS A 81 14.01 2.28 10.90
CA LYS A 81 14.80 3.29 10.18
C LYS A 81 15.62 2.70 9.04
N GLU A 82 16.07 1.46 9.20
CA GLU A 82 16.84 0.69 8.23
C GLU A 82 15.94 0.30 7.05
N GLU A 83 14.72 -0.17 7.31
CA GLU A 83 13.74 -0.47 6.26
C GLU A 83 13.38 0.80 5.46
N ALA A 84 13.14 1.92 6.13
CA ALA A 84 12.86 3.20 5.46
C ALA A 84 14.03 3.66 4.58
N LYS A 85 15.27 3.58 5.08
CA LYS A 85 16.48 3.89 4.30
C LYS A 85 16.66 2.96 3.11
N HIS A 86 16.40 1.65 3.30
CA HIS A 86 16.47 0.66 2.23
C HIS A 86 15.50 1.01 1.09
N LEU A 87 14.25 1.33 1.41
CA LEU A 87 13.24 1.73 0.42
C LEU A 87 13.66 3.01 -0.33
N VAL A 88 14.20 4.02 0.36
CA VAL A 88 14.72 5.24 -0.29
C VAL A 88 15.87 4.90 -1.23
N ALA A 89 16.83 4.08 -0.80
CA ALA A 89 17.97 3.67 -1.63
C ALA A 89 17.54 2.88 -2.86
N LEU A 90 16.51 2.04 -2.72
CA LEU A 90 15.89 1.36 -3.86
C LEU A 90 15.20 2.34 -4.82
N GLY A 91 14.53 3.34 -4.33
CA GLY A 91 13.76 4.29 -5.15
C GLY A 91 14.60 5.35 -5.83
N GLU A 92 15.64 5.86 -5.16
CA GLU A 92 16.36 7.07 -5.58
C GLU A 92 16.89 7.03 -7.02
N PRO A 93 17.56 5.95 -7.48
CA PRO A 93 18.06 5.86 -8.86
C PRO A 93 16.95 5.61 -9.90
N ARG A 94 15.70 5.39 -9.49
CA ARG A 94 14.63 4.80 -10.32
C ARG A 94 13.43 5.71 -10.54
N VAL A 95 13.27 6.76 -9.70
CA VAL A 95 12.09 7.62 -9.76
C VAL A 95 12.07 8.44 -11.04
N ILE A 96 10.96 8.35 -11.75
CA ILE A 96 10.61 9.17 -12.91
C ILE A 96 9.43 10.06 -12.58
N ARG A 97 9.14 11.06 -13.41
CA ARG A 97 7.98 11.95 -13.22
C ARG A 97 6.71 11.13 -13.15
N SER A 98 5.95 11.29 -12.06
CA SER A 98 4.68 10.59 -11.88
C SER A 98 3.62 11.07 -12.85
N THR A 99 2.76 10.16 -13.30
CA THR A 99 1.59 10.44 -14.12
C THR A 99 0.30 10.29 -13.30
N VAL A 100 -0.81 10.79 -13.80
CA VAL A 100 -2.16 10.54 -13.27
C VAL A 100 -2.90 9.59 -14.21
N VAL A 101 -3.84 8.82 -13.68
CA VAL A 101 -4.71 7.94 -14.47
C VAL A 101 -5.54 8.82 -15.42
N GLY A 102 -5.46 8.57 -16.73
CA GLY A 102 -6.22 9.27 -17.75
C GLY A 102 -5.59 9.13 -19.14
N GLY A 103 -6.28 8.46 -20.08
CA GLY A 103 -5.80 8.11 -21.41
C GLY A 103 -4.86 6.90 -21.43
N ASP A 104 -4.53 6.42 -22.65
CA ASP A 104 -3.82 5.14 -22.88
C ASP A 104 -2.38 5.05 -22.33
N SER A 105 -1.80 6.15 -21.83
CA SER A 105 -0.38 6.21 -21.41
C SER A 105 -0.13 6.98 -20.11
N GLY A 106 -1.18 7.34 -19.35
CA GLY A 106 -1.02 8.24 -18.21
C GLY A 106 -0.59 9.65 -18.65
N ARG A 107 -1.07 10.68 -17.98
CA ARG A 107 -0.78 12.09 -18.34
C ARG A 107 0.06 12.75 -17.25
N VAL A 108 1.15 13.43 -17.63
CA VAL A 108 1.84 14.38 -16.75
C VAL A 108 0.88 15.53 -16.44
N SER A 109 0.72 15.86 -15.17
CA SER A 109 -0.21 16.88 -14.71
C SER A 109 0.37 17.68 -13.56
N ASP A 110 -0.03 18.96 -13.45
CA ASP A 110 0.31 19.81 -12.32
C ASP A 110 -0.45 19.45 -11.04
N ILE A 111 -1.48 18.59 -11.16
CA ILE A 111 -2.18 18.01 -10.03
C ILE A 111 -1.24 17.09 -9.22
N ARG A 112 -0.32 16.38 -9.90
CA ARG A 112 0.65 15.46 -9.30
C ARG A 112 2.05 15.81 -9.79
N THR A 113 2.86 16.42 -8.91
CA THR A 113 4.20 16.90 -9.28
C THR A 113 5.34 16.03 -8.74
N SER A 114 5.01 14.89 -8.10
CA SER A 114 5.96 13.92 -7.57
C SER A 114 6.74 13.18 -8.65
N PHE A 115 7.78 12.48 -8.20
CA PHE A 115 8.49 11.45 -8.95
C PHE A 115 8.26 10.11 -8.25
N GLY A 116 8.12 9.02 -9.01
CA GLY A 116 7.85 7.72 -8.42
C GLY A 116 8.38 6.56 -9.25
N THR A 117 8.38 5.39 -8.63
CA THR A 117 8.71 4.11 -9.24
C THR A 117 7.95 3.00 -8.53
N PHE A 118 7.73 1.89 -9.22
CA PHE A 118 7.15 0.69 -8.62
C PHE A 118 8.24 -0.32 -8.28
N ILE A 119 8.10 -0.96 -7.13
CA ILE A 119 8.97 -2.06 -6.70
C ILE A 119 8.19 -3.36 -6.86
N PRO A 120 8.72 -4.35 -7.57
CA PRO A 120 8.07 -5.65 -7.73
C PRO A 120 7.74 -6.31 -6.40
N LYS A 121 6.65 -7.07 -6.38
CA LYS A 121 6.30 -7.90 -5.22
C LYS A 121 7.45 -8.83 -4.87
N ARG A 122 7.73 -8.96 -3.56
CA ARG A 122 8.77 -9.85 -3.03
C ARG A 122 10.14 -9.64 -3.66
N TYR A 123 10.42 -8.37 -4.06
CA TYR A 123 11.68 -7.99 -4.69
C TYR A 123 12.90 -8.48 -3.88
N ASP A 124 12.86 -8.32 -2.57
CA ASP A 124 13.81 -8.83 -1.61
C ASP A 124 13.12 -9.20 -0.28
N LYS A 125 13.89 -9.68 0.68
CA LYS A 125 13.36 -10.09 1.98
C LYS A 125 12.82 -8.93 2.83
N VAL A 126 13.26 -7.70 2.59
CA VAL A 126 12.74 -6.50 3.28
C VAL A 126 11.37 -6.18 2.73
N ILE A 127 11.22 -6.14 1.39
CA ILE A 127 9.94 -5.90 0.72
C ILE A 127 8.91 -6.98 1.12
N GLU A 128 9.29 -8.27 1.08
CA GLU A 128 8.42 -9.38 1.46
C GLU A 128 7.86 -9.21 2.88
N LYS A 129 8.71 -8.85 3.85
CA LYS A 129 8.29 -8.60 5.24
C LYS A 129 7.37 -7.38 5.38
N ILE A 130 7.60 -6.33 4.58
CA ILE A 130 6.75 -5.14 4.60
C ILE A 130 5.38 -5.45 3.98
N GLU A 131 5.32 -6.22 2.89
CA GLU A 131 4.07 -6.68 2.27
C GLU A 131 3.25 -7.52 3.26
N GLU A 132 3.88 -8.46 3.97
CA GLU A 132 3.24 -9.25 5.01
C GLU A 132 2.72 -8.37 6.16
N ARG A 133 3.50 -7.37 6.58
CA ARG A 133 3.08 -6.41 7.62
C ARG A 133 1.92 -5.54 7.16
N CYS A 134 1.89 -5.12 5.89
CA CYS A 134 0.75 -4.42 5.30
C CYS A 134 -0.51 -5.32 5.32
N ALA A 135 -0.37 -6.61 5.03
CA ALA A 135 -1.49 -7.55 5.09
C ALA A 135 -2.02 -7.71 6.52
N VAL A 136 -1.15 -7.82 7.52
CA VAL A 136 -1.55 -7.87 8.94
C VAL A 136 -2.24 -6.57 9.36
N PHE A 137 -1.68 -5.42 8.97
CA PHE A 137 -2.24 -4.10 9.33
C PHE A 137 -3.60 -3.85 8.70
N SER A 138 -3.79 -4.22 7.43
CA SER A 138 -5.07 -4.02 6.73
C SER A 138 -6.10 -5.11 7.02
N GLY A 139 -5.67 -6.28 7.49
CA GLY A 139 -6.51 -7.48 7.57
C GLY A 139 -6.80 -8.12 6.21
N ILE A 140 -6.08 -7.72 5.14
CA ILE A 140 -6.33 -8.16 3.77
C ILE A 140 -5.08 -8.89 3.25
N PRO A 141 -5.23 -10.08 2.62
CA PRO A 141 -4.09 -10.90 2.22
C PRO A 141 -3.12 -10.21 1.24
N VAL A 142 -1.83 -10.60 1.28
CA VAL A 142 -0.77 -10.09 0.38
C VAL A 142 -1.14 -10.25 -1.10
N VAL A 143 -1.88 -11.29 -1.46
CA VAL A 143 -2.31 -11.52 -2.85
C VAL A 143 -3.22 -10.40 -3.40
N ASN A 144 -3.85 -9.63 -2.53
CA ASN A 144 -4.72 -8.50 -2.90
C ASN A 144 -3.95 -7.18 -3.08
N GLN A 145 -2.66 -7.15 -2.76
CA GLN A 145 -1.83 -5.94 -2.84
C GLN A 145 -1.34 -5.72 -4.27
N GLU A 146 -1.21 -4.45 -4.67
CA GLU A 146 -0.45 -4.05 -5.86
C GLU A 146 1.07 -4.12 -5.59
N GLN A 147 1.87 -3.74 -6.57
CA GLN A 147 3.28 -3.47 -6.37
C GLN A 147 3.45 -2.22 -5.51
N MET A 148 4.44 -2.20 -4.64
CA MET A 148 4.73 -1.03 -3.80
C MET A 148 5.19 0.15 -4.66
N GLN A 149 4.50 1.29 -4.59
CA GLN A 149 4.92 2.52 -5.25
C GLN A 149 5.76 3.38 -4.31
N LEU A 150 7.01 3.69 -4.68
CA LEU A 150 7.85 4.66 -4.00
C LEU A 150 7.65 6.03 -4.63
N LEU A 151 7.45 7.06 -3.81
CA LEU A 151 7.20 8.44 -4.24
C LEU A 151 8.17 9.40 -3.56
N ARG A 152 8.73 10.31 -4.37
CA ARG A 152 9.57 11.41 -3.90
C ARG A 152 8.93 12.74 -4.24
N TYR A 153 8.90 13.63 -3.25
CA TYR A 153 8.46 15.02 -3.38
C TYR A 153 9.60 15.94 -2.94
N ARG A 154 10.07 16.82 -3.80
CA ARG A 154 10.99 17.91 -3.48
C ARG A 154 10.19 19.17 -3.12
N ASP A 155 10.88 20.24 -2.73
CA ASP A 155 10.25 21.52 -2.39
C ASP A 155 9.22 21.95 -3.43
N GLY A 156 8.05 22.37 -2.95
CA GLY A 156 6.89 22.77 -3.75
C GLY A 156 6.13 21.63 -4.41
N GLN A 157 6.66 20.41 -4.44
CA GLN A 157 5.99 19.26 -5.04
C GLN A 157 4.86 18.74 -4.16
N LYS A 158 3.78 18.33 -4.81
CA LYS A 158 2.52 17.94 -4.20
C LYS A 158 1.78 16.87 -5.00
N TYR A 159 0.73 16.35 -4.41
CA TYR A 159 -0.37 15.68 -5.10
C TYR A 159 -1.68 16.24 -4.55
N SER A 160 -2.44 16.94 -5.40
CA SER A 160 -3.70 17.59 -5.03
C SER A 160 -4.75 16.57 -4.60
N ASP A 161 -5.88 17.06 -4.07
CA ASP A 161 -6.97 16.21 -3.60
C ASP A 161 -7.40 15.20 -4.66
N HIS A 162 -7.40 13.93 -4.27
CA HIS A 162 -7.75 12.78 -5.12
C HIS A 162 -8.29 11.64 -4.26
N SER A 163 -8.92 10.69 -4.91
CA SER A 163 -9.31 9.41 -4.32
C SER A 163 -8.40 8.31 -4.84
N ASP A 164 -8.01 7.39 -3.96
CA ASP A 164 -7.32 6.16 -4.33
C ASP A 164 -8.28 5.05 -4.78
N GLY A 165 -9.58 5.21 -4.43
CA GLY A 165 -10.62 4.27 -4.81
C GLY A 165 -10.82 4.25 -6.32
N LEU A 166 -10.63 3.07 -6.91
CA LEU A 166 -10.93 2.81 -8.33
C LEU A 166 -11.50 1.40 -8.46
N ILE A 167 -12.12 1.12 -9.59
CA ILE A 167 -12.59 -0.21 -9.95
C ILE A 167 -11.77 -0.67 -11.15
N SER A 168 -11.18 -1.84 -11.05
CA SER A 168 -10.37 -2.46 -12.08
C SER A 168 -10.90 -3.87 -12.39
N GLU A 169 -10.73 -4.34 -13.62
CA GLU A 169 -10.98 -5.75 -13.95
C GLU A 169 -10.05 -6.66 -13.13
N ASN A 170 -8.80 -6.23 -12.95
CA ASN A 170 -7.82 -6.89 -12.12
C ASN A 170 -8.00 -6.48 -10.64
N GLY A 171 -8.31 -7.43 -9.78
CA GLY A 171 -8.48 -7.22 -8.34
C GLY A 171 -9.79 -6.57 -7.89
N GLY A 172 -10.62 -6.03 -8.80
CA GLY A 172 -11.86 -5.36 -8.47
C GLY A 172 -11.64 -3.95 -7.89
N LYS A 173 -12.32 -3.59 -6.81
CA LYS A 173 -12.19 -2.30 -6.14
C LYS A 173 -10.85 -2.21 -5.41
N ARG A 174 -10.14 -1.07 -5.54
CA ARG A 174 -9.03 -0.71 -4.66
C ARG A 174 -9.63 -0.16 -3.36
N ILE A 175 -9.74 -1.02 -2.35
CA ILE A 175 -10.52 -0.74 -1.15
C ILE A 175 -9.74 -0.04 -0.04
N ALA A 176 -8.42 -0.23 0.00
CA ALA A 176 -7.57 0.35 1.04
C ALA A 176 -6.20 0.75 0.52
N THR A 177 -5.56 1.66 1.25
CA THR A 177 -4.20 2.16 1.01
C THR A 177 -3.42 2.13 2.32
N VAL A 178 -2.20 1.57 2.29
CA VAL A 178 -1.20 1.74 3.33
C VAL A 178 -0.14 2.70 2.80
N LEU A 179 -0.05 3.89 3.38
CA LEU A 179 0.92 4.93 3.02
C LEU A 179 1.96 5.03 4.13
N MET A 180 3.21 4.72 3.82
CA MET A 180 4.34 4.66 4.74
C MET A 180 5.26 5.87 4.54
N PHE A 181 5.73 6.50 5.63
CA PHE A 181 6.64 7.63 5.58
C PHE A 181 8.10 7.15 5.68
N LEU A 182 8.88 7.38 4.63
CA LEU A 182 10.29 6.95 4.55
C LEU A 182 11.28 8.07 4.87
N HIS A 183 10.93 9.30 4.51
CA HIS A 183 11.70 10.51 4.82
C HIS A 183 10.73 11.69 4.94
N ALA A 184 10.95 12.54 5.92
CA ALA A 184 10.10 13.69 6.23
C ALA A 184 10.83 15.00 5.92
N PRO A 185 10.15 16.01 5.35
CA PRO A 185 10.66 17.36 5.20
C PRO A 185 10.62 18.06 6.57
N THR A 186 11.22 19.24 6.68
CA THR A 186 11.15 20.06 7.88
C THR A 186 9.77 20.69 8.06
N GLU A 187 9.09 21.02 6.95
CA GLU A 187 7.75 21.62 6.92
C GLU A 187 6.92 21.05 5.77
N GLY A 188 5.61 21.11 5.91
CA GLY A 188 4.66 20.65 4.90
C GLY A 188 4.70 19.14 4.68
N GLY A 189 4.26 18.71 3.50
CA GLY A 189 4.24 17.31 3.11
C GLY A 189 3.25 16.45 3.88
N GLU A 190 2.31 17.05 4.61
CA GLU A 190 1.26 16.33 5.32
C GLU A 190 0.41 15.50 4.35
N THR A 191 -0.16 14.40 4.83
CA THR A 191 -1.27 13.72 4.16
C THR A 191 -2.56 14.27 4.74
N SER A 192 -3.32 15.05 3.94
CA SER A 192 -4.51 15.77 4.39
C SER A 192 -5.78 15.12 3.84
N PHE A 193 -6.73 14.81 4.72
CA PHE A 193 -8.07 14.28 4.42
C PHE A 193 -9.08 15.42 4.57
N VAL A 194 -9.31 16.18 3.51
CA VAL A 194 -10.06 17.46 3.54
C VAL A 194 -11.52 17.30 3.94
N LEU A 195 -12.14 16.16 3.61
CA LEU A 195 -13.53 15.83 3.95
C LEU A 195 -13.62 14.85 5.12
N GLY A 196 -12.50 14.42 5.66
CA GLY A 196 -12.44 13.42 6.72
C GLY A 196 -13.05 13.94 8.03
N ASN A 197 -13.69 13.05 8.78
CA ASN A 197 -14.31 13.34 10.06
C ASN A 197 -13.45 12.75 11.20
N PRO A 198 -12.49 13.50 11.78
CA PRO A 198 -11.58 12.98 12.78
C PRO A 198 -12.28 12.68 14.09
N LEU A 199 -11.73 11.75 14.87
CA LEU A 199 -12.12 11.56 16.27
C LEU A 199 -11.83 12.84 17.07
N GLU A 200 -12.63 13.13 18.10
CA GLU A 200 -12.51 14.39 18.85
C GLU A 200 -11.08 14.62 19.42
N LYS A 201 -10.47 13.58 19.98
CA LYS A 201 -9.07 13.65 20.46
C LYS A 201 -8.06 14.03 19.38
N VAL A 202 -8.31 13.59 18.13
CA VAL A 202 -7.45 13.92 16.96
C VAL A 202 -7.67 15.36 16.55
N LYS A 203 -8.91 15.82 16.54
CA LYS A 203 -9.29 17.20 16.26
C LYS A 203 -8.69 18.17 17.27
N GLU A 204 -8.83 17.89 18.57
CA GLU A 204 -8.24 18.69 19.66
C GLU A 204 -6.71 18.78 19.52
N ARG A 205 -6.05 17.64 19.21
CA ARG A 205 -4.60 17.62 18.98
C ARG A 205 -4.19 18.47 17.79
N ILE A 206 -4.89 18.35 16.65
CA ILE A 206 -4.58 19.15 15.45
C ILE A 206 -4.80 20.64 15.75
N GLU A 207 -5.88 21.02 16.41
CA GLU A 207 -6.15 22.41 16.77
C GLU A 207 -5.07 22.96 17.72
N GLY A 208 -4.64 22.17 18.69
CA GLY A 208 -3.54 22.55 19.62
C GLY A 208 -2.18 22.69 18.93
N MET A 209 -2.02 22.12 17.75
CA MET A 209 -0.77 22.14 16.97
C MET A 209 -0.92 22.86 15.62
N LYS A 210 -1.99 23.64 15.41
CA LYS A 210 -2.34 24.23 14.12
C LYS A 210 -1.20 25.02 13.46
N ASP A 211 -0.42 25.75 14.24
CA ASP A 211 0.71 26.54 13.76
C ASP A 211 1.90 25.68 13.26
N GLN A 212 1.85 24.38 13.50
CA GLN A 212 2.84 23.42 13.03
C GLN A 212 2.43 22.73 11.72
N PHE A 213 1.24 23.00 11.21
CA PHE A 213 0.75 22.49 9.94
C PHE A 213 0.89 23.54 8.85
N SER A 214 1.11 23.11 7.61
CA SER A 214 0.96 23.98 6.44
C SER A 214 -0.51 24.39 6.25
N GLU A 215 -0.76 25.42 5.46
CA GLU A 215 -2.11 25.83 5.08
C GLU A 215 -2.92 24.64 4.48
N CYS A 216 -2.27 23.83 3.65
CA CYS A 216 -2.86 22.62 3.09
C CYS A 216 -3.16 21.55 4.17
N GLY A 217 -2.32 21.42 5.17
CA GLY A 217 -2.49 20.44 6.25
C GLY A 217 -3.61 20.83 7.23
N TYR A 218 -3.68 22.09 7.63
CA TYR A 218 -4.70 22.54 8.59
C TYR A 218 -6.05 22.89 7.95
N ARG A 219 -6.06 23.52 6.77
CA ARG A 219 -7.27 23.91 5.99
C ARG A 219 -8.37 24.60 6.82
N GLY A 220 -7.98 25.40 7.80
CA GLY A 220 -8.92 26.10 8.70
C GLY A 220 -9.76 25.15 9.58
N GLY A 221 -9.20 24.02 9.98
CA GLY A 221 -9.84 23.03 10.84
C GLY A 221 -10.83 22.10 10.10
N LYS A 222 -10.84 22.11 8.77
CA LYS A 222 -11.64 21.17 7.97
C LYS A 222 -10.86 19.87 7.78
N GLY A 223 -11.53 18.75 8.05
CA GLY A 223 -10.92 17.44 7.94
C GLY A 223 -9.81 17.21 8.98
N PHE A 224 -8.82 16.44 8.60
CA PHE A 224 -7.63 16.19 9.41
C PHE A 224 -6.41 15.96 8.53
N ALA A 225 -5.24 16.08 9.11
CA ALA A 225 -4.00 15.77 8.43
C ALA A 225 -3.03 15.02 9.33
N VAL A 226 -2.15 14.24 8.69
CA VAL A 226 -1.07 13.52 9.34
C VAL A 226 0.25 14.10 8.89
N LYS A 227 1.07 14.59 9.83
CA LYS A 227 2.44 15.02 9.55
C LYS A 227 3.31 13.81 9.24
N PRO A 228 4.17 13.87 8.22
CA PRO A 228 5.08 12.78 7.93
C PRO A 228 6.07 12.59 9.08
N LYS A 229 6.11 11.37 9.63
CA LYS A 229 7.11 10.92 10.59
C LYS A 229 7.72 9.64 10.08
N VAL A 230 9.04 9.61 9.97
CA VAL A 230 9.78 8.45 9.44
C VAL A 230 9.46 7.20 10.23
N GLY A 231 9.06 6.15 9.53
CA GLY A 231 8.67 4.87 10.11
C GLY A 231 7.20 4.72 10.41
N ASP A 232 6.41 5.80 10.46
CA ASP A 232 4.96 5.69 10.65
C ASP A 232 4.25 5.34 9.33
N ALA A 233 3.05 4.74 9.42
CA ALA A 233 2.22 4.41 8.26
C ALA A 233 0.74 4.73 8.51
N ILE A 234 0.04 5.22 7.49
CA ILE A 234 -1.40 5.44 7.52
C ILE A 234 -2.06 4.31 6.74
N LEU A 235 -3.05 3.64 7.34
CA LEU A 235 -4.02 2.81 6.65
C LEU A 235 -5.31 3.61 6.54
N PHE A 236 -5.88 3.70 5.33
CA PHE A 236 -7.21 4.25 5.13
C PHE A 236 -7.99 3.48 4.07
N PHE A 237 -9.31 3.50 4.20
CA PHE A 237 -10.21 2.79 3.31
C PHE A 237 -10.92 3.77 2.38
N SER A 238 -10.97 3.45 1.09
CA SER A 238 -11.67 4.23 0.06
C SER A 238 -13.15 3.91 -0.07
N TYR A 239 -13.60 2.87 0.63
CA TYR A 239 -14.98 2.40 0.65
C TYR A 239 -15.43 2.16 2.09
N ASP A 240 -16.72 2.36 2.37
CA ASP A 240 -17.33 2.01 3.63
C ASP A 240 -17.56 0.48 3.79
N GLU A 241 -18.17 0.07 4.89
CA GLU A 241 -18.43 -1.34 5.18
C GLU A 241 -19.48 -1.97 4.25
N ALA A 242 -20.33 -1.14 3.63
CA ALA A 242 -21.30 -1.57 2.62
C ALA A 242 -20.68 -1.67 1.21
N GLY A 243 -19.41 -1.33 1.07
CA GLY A 243 -18.70 -1.32 -0.22
C GLY A 243 -19.08 -0.14 -1.11
N ILE A 244 -19.60 0.95 -0.51
CA ILE A 244 -19.92 2.22 -1.17
C ILE A 244 -18.69 3.12 -1.06
N SER A 245 -18.35 3.84 -2.15
CA SER A 245 -17.23 4.77 -2.16
C SER A 245 -17.39 5.83 -1.07
N ASP A 246 -16.40 5.94 -0.18
CA ASP A 246 -16.36 6.95 0.88
C ASP A 246 -15.65 8.22 0.39
N ASN A 247 -16.43 9.25 0.05
CA ASN A 247 -15.89 10.53 -0.38
C ASN A 247 -15.00 11.20 0.67
N ASN A 248 -15.15 10.86 1.94
CA ASN A 248 -14.32 11.39 3.02
C ASN A 248 -12.88 10.84 2.97
N SER A 249 -12.63 9.79 2.17
CA SER A 249 -11.30 9.27 1.88
C SER A 249 -10.50 10.15 0.90
N MET A 250 -11.11 11.20 0.34
CA MET A 250 -10.41 12.15 -0.52
C MET A 250 -9.26 12.79 0.25
N HIS A 251 -8.06 12.71 -0.31
CA HIS A 251 -6.86 13.14 0.36
C HIS A 251 -5.84 13.79 -0.59
N ALA A 252 -4.90 14.50 0.01
CA ALA A 252 -3.80 15.14 -0.69
C ALA A 252 -2.46 14.82 -0.03
N SER A 253 -1.38 14.84 -0.81
CA SER A 253 -0.04 15.09 -0.29
C SER A 253 0.23 16.57 -0.41
N CYS A 254 0.22 17.28 0.71
CA CYS A 254 0.47 18.71 0.78
C CYS A 254 1.84 19.08 0.18
N PRO A 255 2.03 20.31 -0.28
CA PRO A 255 3.33 20.77 -0.74
C PRO A 255 4.43 20.48 0.28
N THR A 256 5.53 19.90 -0.18
CA THR A 256 6.73 19.72 0.63
C THR A 256 7.41 21.06 0.76
N LEU A 257 7.75 21.44 1.98
CA LEU A 257 8.42 22.69 2.30
C LEU A 257 9.67 22.38 3.14
N GLY A 258 10.82 22.87 2.71
CA GLY A 258 12.08 22.64 3.41
C GLY A 258 12.59 21.18 3.29
N GLY A 259 12.95 20.74 2.11
CA GLY A 259 13.65 19.48 1.88
C GLY A 259 12.88 18.49 1.01
N THR A 260 12.94 17.22 1.36
CA THR A 260 12.40 16.13 0.53
C THR A 260 11.50 15.24 1.38
N LYS A 261 10.36 14.86 0.83
CA LYS A 261 9.49 13.81 1.38
C LYS A 261 9.64 12.54 0.54
N TRP A 262 9.75 11.39 1.21
CA TRP A 262 9.62 10.09 0.57
C TRP A 262 8.52 9.28 1.23
N THR A 263 7.72 8.61 0.41
CA THR A 263 6.69 7.69 0.87
C THR A 263 6.72 6.39 0.07
N ALA A 264 6.23 5.33 0.68
CA ALA A 264 5.87 4.10 0.00
C ALA A 264 4.36 3.91 0.11
N THR A 265 3.71 3.58 -0.99
CA THR A 265 2.26 3.36 -1.05
C THR A 265 1.99 1.93 -1.46
N MET A 266 1.17 1.24 -0.67
CA MET A 266 0.65 -0.09 -0.96
C MET A 266 -0.84 0.02 -1.17
N TRP A 267 -1.31 -0.17 -2.39
CA TRP A 267 -2.72 -0.26 -2.71
C TRP A 267 -3.23 -1.68 -2.58
N ILE A 268 -4.44 -1.84 -2.08
CA ILE A 268 -5.02 -3.13 -1.71
C ILE A 268 -6.41 -3.26 -2.31
N HIS A 269 -6.64 -4.36 -3.01
CA HIS A 269 -7.88 -4.67 -3.70
C HIS A 269 -8.82 -5.59 -2.90
N GLU A 270 -10.10 -5.59 -3.24
CA GLU A 270 -11.11 -6.47 -2.63
C GLU A 270 -10.92 -7.94 -2.99
N ARG A 271 -10.30 -8.22 -4.14
CA ARG A 271 -10.00 -9.54 -4.66
C ARG A 271 -8.50 -9.69 -4.95
N PRO A 272 -7.98 -10.89 -5.12
CA PRO A 272 -6.60 -11.09 -5.55
C PRO A 272 -6.27 -10.22 -6.76
N PHE A 273 -5.23 -9.42 -6.61
CA PHE A 273 -4.69 -8.58 -7.67
C PHE A 273 -3.66 -9.42 -8.43
N ASP A 274 -4.02 -9.79 -9.66
CA ASP A 274 -3.13 -10.56 -10.50
C ASP A 274 -1.97 -9.69 -10.96
N THR A 275 -0.81 -9.96 -10.38
CA THR A 275 0.47 -9.48 -10.90
C THR A 275 1.00 -10.42 -11.98
N ALA A 276 0.18 -11.28 -12.58
CA ALA A 276 0.58 -12.25 -13.60
C ALA A 276 1.09 -11.59 -14.89
N THR A 277 0.89 -10.29 -15.07
CA THR A 277 1.77 -9.50 -15.93
C THR A 277 3.23 -9.49 -15.43
N TRP A 278 3.46 -9.80 -14.16
CA TRP A 278 4.74 -10.14 -13.57
C TRP A 278 4.88 -11.66 -13.45
N LYS A 279 4.86 -12.37 -14.55
CA LYS A 279 5.64 -13.60 -14.62
C LYS A 279 7.07 -13.20 -14.26
N LYS A 280 7.69 -13.96 -13.33
CA LYS A 280 9.13 -13.82 -13.07
C LYS A 280 9.78 -13.62 -14.44
N PRO A 281 10.48 -12.51 -14.68
CA PRO A 281 11.06 -12.26 -15.98
C PRO A 281 11.87 -13.50 -16.37
N GLU A 282 11.55 -14.09 -17.49
CA GLU A 282 12.33 -15.17 -18.05
C GLU A 282 13.25 -14.55 -19.09
N CYS A 283 14.49 -15.02 -19.17
CA CYS A 283 15.40 -14.67 -20.26
C CYS A 283 14.90 -15.30 -21.55
N LYS A 284 13.89 -14.68 -22.18
CA LYS A 284 13.21 -15.26 -23.32
C LYS A 284 12.76 -14.20 -24.32
N ASP A 285 12.83 -14.57 -25.59
CA ASP A 285 12.18 -13.83 -26.67
C ASP A 285 10.81 -14.46 -26.94
N TYR A 286 9.78 -13.63 -26.98
CA TYR A 286 8.39 -14.04 -27.24
C TYR A 286 8.02 -13.86 -28.71
N HIS A 287 8.90 -13.25 -29.53
CA HIS A 287 8.69 -13.07 -30.96
C HIS A 287 9.90 -13.56 -31.76
N LYS A 288 9.64 -14.27 -32.86
CA LYS A 288 10.69 -14.89 -33.71
C LYS A 288 11.67 -13.90 -34.36
N GLU A 289 11.25 -12.64 -34.53
CA GLU A 289 12.07 -11.60 -35.15
C GLU A 289 12.93 -10.82 -34.13
N CYS A 290 12.90 -11.16 -32.86
CA CYS A 290 13.60 -10.42 -31.81
C CYS A 290 15.10 -10.25 -32.08
N ALA A 291 15.77 -11.30 -32.49
CA ALA A 291 17.19 -11.24 -32.83
C ALA A 291 17.48 -10.28 -34.00
N ASN A 292 16.64 -10.31 -35.03
CA ASN A 292 16.75 -9.41 -36.19
C ASN A 292 16.52 -7.95 -35.79
N TRP A 293 15.49 -7.69 -34.98
CA TRP A 293 15.19 -6.34 -34.47
C TRP A 293 16.28 -5.82 -33.57
N ALA A 294 16.79 -6.64 -32.67
CA ALA A 294 17.89 -6.27 -31.78
C ALA A 294 19.16 -5.91 -32.58
N ASN A 295 19.46 -6.65 -33.67
CA ASN A 295 20.56 -6.36 -34.58
C ASN A 295 20.39 -5.04 -35.36
N ARG A 296 19.15 -4.61 -35.57
CA ARG A 296 18.83 -3.33 -36.24
C ARG A 296 18.78 -2.15 -35.26
N GLY A 297 19.04 -2.38 -33.97
CA GLY A 297 19.05 -1.32 -32.95
C GLY A 297 17.69 -1.04 -32.31
N GLU A 298 16.66 -1.85 -32.55
CA GLU A 298 15.32 -1.65 -32.02
C GLU A 298 15.28 -1.68 -30.48
N CYS A 299 16.21 -2.35 -29.83
CA CYS A 299 16.33 -2.32 -28.37
C CYS A 299 16.50 -0.89 -27.81
N LYS A 300 17.11 0.02 -28.58
CA LYS A 300 17.28 1.45 -28.23
C LYS A 300 16.18 2.32 -28.82
N ASN A 301 15.73 2.00 -30.05
CA ASN A 301 14.75 2.81 -30.77
C ASN A 301 13.31 2.58 -30.27
N ASN A 302 13.03 1.37 -29.81
CA ASN A 302 11.71 0.95 -29.29
C ASN A 302 11.84 0.12 -28.00
N PRO A 303 12.47 0.70 -26.94
CA PRO A 303 12.81 -0.02 -25.72
C PRO A 303 11.58 -0.56 -24.97
N ILE A 304 10.42 0.11 -25.07
CA ILE A 304 9.20 -0.30 -24.37
C ILE A 304 8.69 -1.62 -24.93
N TYR A 305 8.61 -1.77 -26.25
CA TYR A 305 8.19 -3.02 -26.88
C TYR A 305 9.24 -4.12 -26.71
N MET A 306 10.50 -3.77 -26.88
CA MET A 306 11.60 -4.72 -26.94
C MET A 306 12.00 -5.26 -25.55
N LEU A 307 12.24 -4.36 -24.59
CA LEU A 307 12.68 -4.69 -23.22
C LEU A 307 11.55 -4.62 -22.19
N GLY A 308 10.55 -3.77 -22.45
CA GLY A 308 9.46 -3.51 -21.52
C GLY A 308 9.63 -2.23 -20.73
N ASN A 309 8.58 -1.88 -19.96
CA ASN A 309 8.57 -0.78 -19.01
C ASN A 309 7.81 -1.17 -17.73
N GLU A 310 6.51 -1.41 -17.82
CA GLU A 310 5.67 -1.90 -16.71
C GLU A 310 5.52 -3.43 -16.74
N VAL A 311 5.66 -4.00 -17.92
CA VAL A 311 5.64 -5.46 -18.18
C VAL A 311 6.87 -5.84 -18.99
N VAL A 312 7.25 -7.12 -18.92
CA VAL A 312 8.36 -7.68 -19.72
C VAL A 312 8.11 -7.46 -21.20
N GLY A 313 9.11 -6.93 -21.89
CA GLY A 313 9.04 -6.73 -23.35
C GLY A 313 9.08 -8.05 -24.14
N GLN A 314 8.84 -7.94 -25.43
CA GLN A 314 8.76 -9.11 -26.31
C GLN A 314 10.11 -9.75 -26.62
N CYS A 315 11.23 -9.03 -26.40
CA CYS A 315 12.55 -9.39 -26.89
C CYS A 315 13.66 -9.29 -25.83
N SER A 316 13.32 -9.61 -24.57
CA SER A 316 14.24 -9.42 -23.44
C SER A 316 15.54 -10.17 -23.63
N ARG A 317 15.52 -11.42 -24.11
CA ARG A 317 16.75 -12.21 -24.34
C ARG A 317 17.70 -11.55 -25.34
N SER A 318 17.20 -11.19 -26.52
CA SER A 318 18.00 -10.55 -27.58
C SER A 318 18.50 -9.15 -27.19
N CYS A 319 17.70 -8.38 -26.45
CA CYS A 319 18.05 -7.02 -26.10
C CYS A 319 18.98 -6.93 -24.89
N CYS A 320 18.81 -7.76 -23.88
CA CYS A 320 19.68 -7.77 -22.70
C CYS A 320 21.14 -8.08 -23.07
N ALA A 321 21.39 -8.85 -24.16
CA ALA A 321 22.73 -9.09 -24.67
C ALA A 321 23.38 -7.87 -25.34
N LYS A 322 22.58 -6.89 -25.80
CA LYS A 322 23.04 -5.81 -26.70
C LYS A 322 22.97 -4.42 -26.13
N VAL A 323 22.17 -4.19 -25.09
CA VAL A 323 22.01 -2.89 -24.44
C VAL A 323 22.87 -2.88 -23.17
N LYS A 324 23.67 -1.86 -22.99
CA LYS A 324 24.46 -1.69 -21.76
C LYS A 324 23.51 -1.36 -20.61
N GLU A 325 23.81 -1.89 -19.42
CA GLU A 325 23.02 -1.61 -18.21
C GLU A 325 22.84 -0.11 -17.95
N SER A 326 23.88 0.69 -18.23
CA SER A 326 23.82 2.16 -18.13
C SER A 326 22.77 2.84 -19.02
N ASP A 327 22.36 2.16 -20.09
CA ASP A 327 21.40 2.67 -21.08
C ASP A 327 19.98 2.13 -20.83
N MET A 328 19.79 1.31 -19.80
CA MET A 328 18.51 0.69 -19.42
C MET A 328 17.83 1.47 -18.31
N THR A 329 16.50 1.51 -18.33
CA THR A 329 15.76 1.86 -17.14
C THR A 329 15.92 0.76 -16.09
N TYR A 330 15.67 1.10 -14.83
CA TYR A 330 15.72 0.11 -13.76
C TYR A 330 14.84 -1.12 -14.02
N THR A 331 13.61 -0.90 -14.49
CA THR A 331 12.69 -1.99 -14.81
C THR A 331 13.27 -2.91 -15.91
N GLN A 332 13.91 -2.31 -16.91
CA GLN A 332 14.59 -3.06 -17.97
C GLN A 332 15.79 -3.87 -17.42
N THR A 333 16.54 -3.30 -16.49
CA THR A 333 17.63 -4.03 -15.80
C THR A 333 17.08 -5.23 -15.04
N LEU A 334 15.92 -5.08 -14.36
CA LEU A 334 15.26 -6.20 -13.69
C LEU A 334 14.83 -7.30 -14.66
N PHE A 335 14.35 -6.92 -15.84
CA PHE A 335 13.95 -7.90 -16.86
C PHE A 335 15.16 -8.63 -17.45
N CYS A 336 16.32 -8.04 -17.37
CA CYS A 336 17.58 -8.65 -17.85
C CYS A 336 18.29 -9.52 -16.80
N LYS A 337 18.02 -9.37 -15.51
CA LYS A 337 18.62 -10.20 -14.45
C LYS A 337 18.55 -11.71 -14.72
N PRO A 338 17.41 -12.29 -15.13
CA PRO A 338 17.36 -13.72 -15.44
C PRO A 338 18.28 -14.15 -16.59
N CYS A 339 18.62 -13.22 -17.49
CA CYS A 339 19.58 -13.49 -18.57
C CYS A 339 21.02 -13.48 -18.06
N GLU A 340 21.32 -12.73 -17.02
CA GLU A 340 22.66 -12.70 -16.40
C GLU A 340 22.92 -13.96 -15.56
N GLU A 341 21.87 -14.50 -14.93
CA GLU A 341 21.91 -15.74 -14.15
C GLU A 341 21.99 -17.01 -15.02
N ASP A 342 21.58 -16.92 -16.28
CA ASP A 342 21.66 -18.02 -17.26
C ASP A 342 23.07 -18.06 -17.88
N SER A 343 23.91 -18.95 -17.39
CA SER A 343 25.33 -19.06 -17.80
C SER A 343 25.52 -19.37 -19.29
N ASP A 344 24.51 -19.86 -19.97
CA ASP A 344 24.60 -20.33 -21.36
C ASP A 344 24.13 -19.28 -22.39
N TRP A 345 23.38 -18.26 -21.97
CA TRP A 345 22.79 -17.29 -22.88
C TRP A 345 23.82 -16.41 -23.62
N LYS A 346 24.97 -16.11 -22.99
CA LYS A 346 26.05 -15.30 -23.61
C LYS A 346 26.82 -16.04 -24.70
N ARG A 347 26.65 -17.36 -24.80
CA ARG A 347 27.37 -18.19 -25.79
C ARG A 347 26.66 -18.24 -27.14
N GLU A 348 25.37 -17.83 -27.20
CA GLU A 348 24.56 -17.88 -28.43
C GLU A 348 24.53 -16.55 -29.20
N PHE A 349 25.14 -15.49 -28.68
CA PHE A 349 25.25 -14.15 -29.28
C PHE A 349 26.68 -13.63 -29.29
#